data_43ade178149ac57b424e519787f7c597
#
_entry.id   43ade178149ac57b424e519787f7c597
#
_cell.length_a   1.000
_cell.length_b   1.000
_cell.length_c   1.000
_cell.angle_alpha   90.00
_cell.angle_beta   90.00
_cell.angle_gamma   90.00
#
_symmetry.space_group_name_H-M   'P 1'
#
loop_
_entity.id
_entity.type
_entity.pdbx_description
1 polymer ?
#
loop_
_entity_poly.entity_id
_entity_poly.type
_entity_poly.pdbx_seq_one_letter_code
_entity_poly.pdbx_strand_id
1 'polypeptide(L)'
;MCIRDRLWIVDSYSLVLSALLVPMGAIGDRIGRRKLLLIGSTGFAAISALAAFAPSALMLVVARALLGIFGAMLMPATLSIIRNIFVDATERRIAIAVWASGFSAGAALGPIVGGFLLEHFDWGSVFLLAVPILIPLLILAPIMVPESKDPNPSPVDPLSILLIMTGMTGITFGLTHTSETGFDAVAISTILAGLCFIVLFVLRQLNREKNDIQPMLDVRLFRNTVFTGAITANLISMMVDVGFIYFASQHLQLVSGLPPMYAGMLLIPGTLAIIIAGLVIARVAVHFHPAQVVSFGLALHAAAFAVLAFLGAHNDLVIILIFIVLGTGIGIAQTISNDLMLSSVPPRKAGAASAISETSYETGTVLGTVIIGGMLTAVYRANVVVPDGLDETLADHAHETLGGAVTVASQVGGEQANQLLSSAFAAFDSGVVLSSAFSAVLMGVMAVISYFMIRKAPREMKPADH
;
A
#
# COMPACT_ATOMS: atom_id res chain seq x y z
N MET A 1 -5.61 24.63 13.51
CA MET A 1 -4.67 23.93 12.61
C MET A 1 -5.20 24.07 11.20
N CYS A 2 -4.41 24.64 10.28
CA CYS A 2 -4.85 24.89 8.89
C CYS A 2 -5.05 23.52 8.19
N ILE A 3 -6.01 23.40 7.26
CA ILE A 3 -6.26 22.15 6.49
C ILE A 3 -4.97 21.70 5.82
N ARG A 4 -4.19 22.62 5.28
CA ARG A 4 -2.89 22.37 4.65
C ARG A 4 -1.87 21.72 5.61
N ASP A 5 -1.88 22.03 6.91
CA ASP A 5 -0.98 21.44 7.89
C ASP A 5 -1.33 19.97 8.14
N ARG A 6 -2.62 19.61 8.10
CA ARG A 6 -3.10 18.22 8.30
C ARG A 6 -2.64 17.32 7.17
N LEU A 7 -2.67 17.79 5.94
CA LEU A 7 -2.24 17.06 4.75
C LEU A 7 -0.73 16.77 4.81
N TRP A 8 0.09 17.80 5.09
CA TRP A 8 1.53 17.61 5.23
C TRP A 8 1.94 16.64 6.35
N ILE A 9 1.16 16.54 7.43
CA ILE A 9 1.41 15.56 8.50
C ILE A 9 1.26 14.12 7.97
N VAL A 10 0.29 13.86 7.11
CA VAL A 10 0.08 12.52 6.54
C VAL A 10 1.11 12.24 5.44
N ASP A 11 1.26 13.16 4.51
CA ASP A 11 2.03 12.97 3.28
C ASP A 11 3.54 12.92 3.51
N SER A 12 4.06 13.69 4.47
CA SER A 12 5.51 13.72 4.75
C SER A 12 6.09 12.33 5.08
N TYR A 13 5.34 11.47 5.76
CA TYR A 13 5.73 10.10 6.02
C TYR A 13 5.85 9.29 4.72
N SER A 14 4.79 9.25 3.93
CA SER A 14 4.72 8.45 2.70
C SER A 14 5.69 8.93 1.62
N LEU A 15 5.87 10.26 1.49
CA LEU A 15 6.83 10.86 0.56
C LEU A 15 8.27 10.43 0.88
N VAL A 16 8.68 10.54 2.14
CA VAL A 16 10.03 10.18 2.57
C VAL A 16 10.22 8.67 2.53
N LEU A 17 9.22 7.91 2.96
CA LEU A 17 9.24 6.45 2.94
C LEU A 17 9.48 5.93 1.52
N SER A 18 8.62 6.30 0.57
CA SER A 18 8.69 5.84 -0.82
C SER A 18 10.01 6.21 -1.50
N ALA A 19 10.53 7.41 -1.23
CA ALA A 19 11.79 7.89 -1.78
C ALA A 19 13.02 7.09 -1.29
N LEU A 20 12.96 6.58 -0.06
CA LEU A 20 14.10 5.93 0.59
C LEU A 20 14.07 4.41 0.54
N LEU A 21 12.97 3.76 0.16
CA LEU A 21 12.88 2.29 0.14
C LEU A 21 14.01 1.64 -0.66
N VAL A 22 14.25 2.09 -1.89
CA VAL A 22 15.30 1.52 -2.77
C VAL A 22 16.71 1.79 -2.22
N PRO A 23 17.09 3.02 -1.82
CA PRO A 23 18.35 3.29 -1.16
C PRO A 23 18.58 2.45 0.11
N MET A 24 17.54 2.30 0.96
CA MET A 24 17.66 1.54 2.21
C MET A 24 17.82 0.03 1.97
N GLY A 25 17.21 -0.52 0.91
CA GLY A 25 17.46 -1.89 0.49
C GLY A 25 18.94 -2.12 0.13
N ALA A 26 19.53 -1.23 -0.68
CA ALA A 26 20.94 -1.29 -1.05
C ALA A 26 21.88 -1.08 0.15
N ILE A 27 21.52 -0.18 1.07
CA ILE A 27 22.28 0.05 2.31
C ILE A 27 22.22 -1.21 3.20
N GLY A 28 21.04 -1.83 3.33
CA GLY A 28 20.84 -3.06 4.09
C GLY A 28 21.69 -4.23 3.60
N ASP A 29 21.79 -4.39 2.28
CA ASP A 29 22.65 -5.40 1.66
C ASP A 29 24.13 -5.16 1.98
N ARG A 30 24.55 -3.89 2.20
CA ARG A 30 25.92 -3.50 2.51
C ARG A 30 26.28 -3.58 3.99
N ILE A 31 25.48 -2.96 4.88
CA ILE A 31 25.83 -2.86 6.31
C ILE A 31 25.36 -4.05 7.13
N GLY A 32 24.42 -4.82 6.60
CA GLY A 32 23.74 -5.94 7.24
C GLY A 32 22.26 -5.66 7.49
N ARG A 33 21.45 -6.66 7.16
CA ARG A 33 19.98 -6.54 7.19
C ARG A 33 19.44 -6.48 8.61
N ARG A 34 20.01 -7.30 9.53
CA ARG A 34 19.68 -7.23 10.96
C ARG A 34 20.08 -5.88 11.57
N LYS A 35 21.28 -5.36 11.24
CA LYS A 35 21.71 -4.05 11.71
C LYS A 35 20.77 -2.96 11.23
N LEU A 36 20.38 -2.97 9.94
CA LEU A 36 19.45 -2.00 9.39
C LEU A 36 18.09 -2.07 10.09
N LEU A 37 17.57 -3.29 10.33
CA LEU A 37 16.34 -3.52 11.09
C LEU A 37 16.41 -2.91 12.50
N LEU A 38 17.49 -3.15 13.23
CA LEU A 38 17.66 -2.65 14.59
C LEU A 38 17.81 -1.12 14.66
N ILE A 39 18.57 -0.52 13.73
CA ILE A 39 18.69 0.95 13.62
C ILE A 39 17.32 1.55 13.29
N GLY A 40 16.62 0.99 12.29
CA GLY A 40 15.29 1.44 11.89
C GLY A 40 14.28 1.34 13.03
N SER A 41 14.25 0.20 13.74
CA SER A 41 13.32 -0.03 14.85
C SER A 41 13.58 0.91 16.03
N THR A 42 14.87 1.12 16.38
CA THR A 42 15.25 2.02 17.48
C THR A 42 14.87 3.46 17.15
N GLY A 43 15.22 3.93 15.94
CA GLY A 43 14.89 5.27 15.48
C GLY A 43 13.38 5.48 15.36
N PHE A 44 12.66 4.50 14.80
CA PHE A 44 11.19 4.56 14.69
C PHE A 44 10.53 4.67 16.06
N ALA A 45 10.92 3.83 17.03
CA ALA A 45 10.39 3.88 18.40
C ALA A 45 10.68 5.22 19.09
N ALA A 46 11.93 5.72 18.98
CA ALA A 46 12.32 6.99 19.57
C ALA A 46 11.57 8.18 18.98
N ILE A 47 11.45 8.25 17.65
CA ILE A 47 10.73 9.34 16.98
C ILE A 47 9.21 9.22 17.21
N SER A 48 8.64 8.00 17.26
CA SER A 48 7.25 7.78 17.66
C SER A 48 6.96 8.33 19.06
N ALA A 49 7.84 8.05 20.01
CA ALA A 49 7.70 8.59 21.35
C ALA A 49 7.80 10.12 21.37
N LEU A 50 8.69 10.72 20.58
CA LEU A 50 8.80 12.19 20.45
C LEU A 50 7.57 12.79 19.76
N ALA A 51 7.04 12.15 18.72
CA ALA A 51 5.85 12.59 18.00
C ALA A 51 4.60 12.65 18.88
N ALA A 52 4.49 11.74 19.85
CA ALA A 52 3.38 11.71 20.80
C ALA A 52 3.28 12.99 21.65
N PHE A 53 4.38 13.69 21.88
CA PHE A 53 4.45 14.91 22.66
C PHE A 53 4.73 16.16 21.81
N ALA A 54 4.45 16.12 20.49
CA ALA A 54 4.73 17.22 19.59
C ALA A 54 3.88 18.48 19.94
N PRO A 55 4.49 19.61 20.33
CA PRO A 55 3.78 20.83 20.72
C PRO A 55 3.28 21.65 19.52
N SER A 56 3.68 21.33 18.29
CA SER A 56 3.31 22.06 17.09
C SER A 56 3.14 21.17 15.87
N ALA A 57 2.34 21.65 14.91
CA ALA A 57 2.15 20.98 13.62
C ALA A 57 3.48 20.77 12.87
N LEU A 58 4.36 21.76 12.86
CA LEU A 58 5.67 21.66 12.21
C LEU A 58 6.52 20.54 12.83
N MET A 59 6.56 20.45 14.16
CA MET A 59 7.28 19.35 14.82
C MET A 59 6.70 17.99 14.44
N LEU A 60 5.37 17.89 14.33
CA LEU A 60 4.72 16.64 13.92
C LEU A 60 5.05 16.28 12.45
N VAL A 61 5.07 17.26 11.52
CA VAL A 61 5.50 17.05 10.14
C VAL A 61 6.94 16.54 10.08
N VAL A 62 7.85 17.16 10.83
CA VAL A 62 9.27 16.73 10.91
C VAL A 62 9.37 15.33 11.51
N ALA A 63 8.63 15.04 12.59
CA ALA A 63 8.61 13.71 13.20
C ALA A 63 8.09 12.65 12.21
N ARG A 64 7.04 12.94 11.45
CA ARG A 64 6.50 12.07 10.40
C ARG A 64 7.51 11.81 9.28
N ALA A 65 8.24 12.84 8.84
CA ALA A 65 9.31 12.68 7.85
C ALA A 65 10.45 11.78 8.39
N LEU A 66 10.85 11.95 9.66
CA LEU A 66 11.82 11.09 10.32
C LEU A 66 11.32 9.65 10.49
N LEU A 67 10.04 9.46 10.84
CA LEU A 67 9.42 8.13 10.85
C LEU A 67 9.46 7.48 9.47
N GLY A 68 9.30 8.24 8.38
CA GLY A 68 9.47 7.77 7.01
C GLY A 68 10.88 7.23 6.73
N ILE A 69 11.93 7.92 7.23
CA ILE A 69 13.33 7.47 7.10
C ILE A 69 13.53 6.12 7.79
N PHE A 70 13.10 6.00 9.04
CA PHE A 70 13.28 4.77 9.81
C PHE A 70 12.34 3.66 9.33
N GLY A 71 11.13 3.98 8.88
CA GLY A 71 10.21 3.03 8.24
C GLY A 71 10.79 2.42 6.97
N ALA A 72 11.45 3.22 6.13
CA ALA A 72 12.13 2.75 4.93
C ALA A 72 13.29 1.77 5.22
N MET A 73 13.87 1.79 6.43
CA MET A 73 14.87 0.81 6.87
C MET A 73 14.23 -0.53 7.26
N LEU A 74 13.02 -0.50 7.82
CA LEU A 74 12.34 -1.70 8.34
C LEU A 74 11.84 -2.61 7.22
N MET A 75 11.10 -2.04 6.26
CA MET A 75 10.36 -2.81 5.25
C MET A 75 11.26 -3.71 4.39
N PRO A 76 12.29 -3.21 3.67
CA PRO A 76 13.14 -4.08 2.86
C PRO A 76 13.95 -5.08 3.69
N ALA A 77 14.32 -4.71 4.93
CA ALA A 77 15.10 -5.57 5.80
C ALA A 77 14.32 -6.84 6.19
N THR A 78 13.04 -6.72 6.55
CA THR A 78 12.24 -7.85 7.01
C THR A 78 12.06 -8.94 5.94
N LEU A 79 11.63 -8.56 4.74
CA LEU A 79 11.40 -9.50 3.64
C LEU A 79 12.71 -10.13 3.14
N SER A 80 13.81 -9.36 3.11
CA SER A 80 15.12 -9.89 2.72
C SER A 80 15.72 -10.84 3.78
N ILE A 81 15.46 -10.63 5.07
CA ILE A 81 15.82 -11.55 6.14
C ILE A 81 15.11 -12.90 5.94
N ILE A 82 13.81 -12.89 5.67
CA ILE A 82 13.03 -14.11 5.37
C ILE A 82 13.68 -14.90 4.23
N ARG A 83 14.05 -14.24 3.14
CA ARG A 83 14.68 -14.88 1.98
C ARG A 83 16.00 -15.57 2.33
N ASN A 84 16.76 -15.04 3.28
CA ASN A 84 18.06 -15.58 3.66
C ASN A 84 17.98 -16.70 4.71
N ILE A 85 17.00 -16.65 5.60
CA ILE A 85 16.83 -17.67 6.66
C ILE A 85 16.15 -18.91 6.10
N PHE A 86 15.06 -18.74 5.33
CA PHE A 86 14.25 -19.85 4.83
C PHE A 86 14.69 -20.24 3.42
N VAL A 87 15.56 -21.23 3.35
CA VAL A 87 16.10 -21.78 2.07
C VAL A 87 15.06 -22.67 1.40
N ASP A 88 14.34 -23.50 2.18
CA ASP A 88 13.25 -24.32 1.67
C ASP A 88 12.10 -23.47 1.14
N ALA A 89 11.58 -23.83 -0.04
CA ALA A 89 10.55 -23.04 -0.71
C ALA A 89 9.21 -23.04 0.06
N THR A 90 8.86 -24.15 0.72
CA THR A 90 7.60 -24.26 1.45
C THR A 90 7.67 -23.45 2.76
N GLU A 91 8.77 -23.58 3.51
CA GLU A 91 9.01 -22.81 4.73
C GLU A 91 9.04 -21.31 4.42
N ARG A 92 9.72 -20.91 3.34
CA ARG A 92 9.78 -19.53 2.89
C ARG A 92 8.40 -18.96 2.54
N ARG A 93 7.55 -19.71 1.82
CA ARG A 93 6.18 -19.30 1.52
C ARG A 93 5.35 -19.12 2.77
N ILE A 94 5.49 -20.01 3.76
CA ILE A 94 4.81 -19.88 5.05
C ILE A 94 5.30 -18.62 5.77
N ALA A 95 6.61 -18.38 5.81
CA ALA A 95 7.17 -17.19 6.44
C ALA A 95 6.70 -15.89 5.76
N ILE A 96 6.62 -15.87 4.42
CA ILE A 96 6.07 -14.75 3.65
C ILE A 96 4.57 -14.57 3.96
N ALA A 97 3.80 -15.66 4.04
CA ALA A 97 2.37 -15.57 4.38
C ALA A 97 2.16 -15.02 5.80
N VAL A 98 2.97 -15.41 6.77
CA VAL A 98 2.96 -14.85 8.14
C VAL A 98 3.34 -13.37 8.12
N TRP A 99 4.37 -12.99 7.36
CA TRP A 99 4.80 -11.61 7.20
C TRP A 99 3.68 -10.74 6.58
N ALA A 100 3.07 -11.20 5.48
CA ALA A 100 1.94 -10.51 4.85
C ALA A 100 0.71 -10.41 5.78
N SER A 101 0.49 -11.44 6.61
CA SER A 101 -0.56 -11.42 7.64
C SER A 101 -0.38 -10.30 8.66
N GLY A 102 0.87 -9.91 8.95
CA GLY A 102 1.19 -8.78 9.83
C GLY A 102 0.66 -7.45 9.29
N PHE A 103 0.78 -7.19 7.98
CA PHE A 103 0.19 -5.99 7.34
C PHE A 103 -1.32 -5.99 7.43
N SER A 104 -1.94 -7.12 7.10
CA SER A 104 -3.39 -7.27 7.15
C SER A 104 -3.94 -7.09 8.57
N ALA A 105 -3.27 -7.70 9.56
CA ALA A 105 -3.62 -7.55 10.97
C ALA A 105 -3.46 -6.08 11.42
N GLY A 106 -2.39 -5.40 11.02
CA GLY A 106 -2.17 -3.98 11.29
C GLY A 106 -3.26 -3.10 10.71
N ALA A 107 -3.67 -3.34 9.47
CA ALA A 107 -4.73 -2.60 8.80
C ALA A 107 -6.09 -2.78 9.49
N ALA A 108 -6.41 -3.99 9.97
CA ALA A 108 -7.66 -4.27 10.67
C ALA A 108 -7.67 -3.74 12.12
N LEU A 109 -6.56 -3.90 12.83
CA LEU A 109 -6.43 -3.48 14.22
C LEU A 109 -6.23 -1.97 14.37
N GLY A 110 -5.68 -1.30 13.35
CA GLY A 110 -5.39 0.13 13.35
C GLY A 110 -6.59 0.99 13.76
N PRO A 111 -7.72 0.94 13.05
CA PRO A 111 -8.92 1.71 13.41
C PRO A 111 -9.49 1.35 14.79
N ILE A 112 -9.43 0.08 15.20
CA ILE A 112 -9.96 -0.41 16.48
C ILE A 112 -9.13 0.12 17.63
N VAL A 113 -7.81 -0.11 17.58
CA VAL A 113 -6.89 0.31 18.64
C VAL A 113 -6.72 1.83 18.62
N GLY A 114 -6.62 2.43 17.43
CA GLY A 114 -6.55 3.88 17.29
C GLY A 114 -7.80 4.58 17.81
N GLY A 115 -9.00 4.05 17.49
CA GLY A 115 -10.27 4.55 18.02
C GLY A 115 -10.33 4.47 19.56
N PHE A 116 -9.98 3.31 20.12
CA PHE A 116 -9.93 3.11 21.58
C PHE A 116 -8.97 4.10 22.26
N LEU A 117 -7.77 4.31 21.67
CA LEU A 117 -6.79 5.24 22.22
C LEU A 117 -7.28 6.68 22.17
N LEU A 118 -7.95 7.09 21.09
CA LEU A 118 -8.47 8.44 20.93
C LEU A 118 -9.71 8.72 21.81
N GLU A 119 -10.46 7.70 22.19
CA GLU A 119 -11.60 7.83 23.12
C GLU A 119 -11.16 7.97 24.58
N HIS A 120 -10.02 7.38 24.97
CA HIS A 120 -9.62 7.26 26.38
C HIS A 120 -8.35 8.05 26.72
N PHE A 121 -7.55 8.44 25.74
CA PHE A 121 -6.25 9.10 25.89
C PHE A 121 -6.10 10.27 24.91
N ASP A 122 -5.09 11.10 25.13
CA ASP A 122 -4.74 12.18 24.22
C ASP A 122 -4.32 11.66 22.83
N TRP A 123 -4.50 12.48 21.81
CA TRP A 123 -4.19 12.14 20.40
C TRP A 123 -2.77 11.57 20.18
N GLY A 124 -1.80 11.99 20.97
CA GLY A 124 -0.42 11.53 20.89
C GLY A 124 -0.24 10.04 21.23
N SER A 125 -1.20 9.44 21.98
CA SER A 125 -1.17 8.03 22.35
C SER A 125 -1.11 7.08 21.15
N VAL A 126 -1.66 7.48 20.01
CA VAL A 126 -1.61 6.69 18.76
C VAL A 126 -0.17 6.48 18.30
N PHE A 127 0.71 7.47 18.47
CA PHE A 127 2.12 7.32 18.13
C PHE A 127 2.87 6.42 19.12
N LEU A 128 2.47 6.42 20.39
CA LEU A 128 3.09 5.54 21.40
C LEU A 128 2.82 4.06 21.16
N LEU A 129 1.80 3.70 20.37
CA LEU A 129 1.48 2.31 20.05
C LEU A 129 2.65 1.54 19.40
N ALA A 130 3.48 2.22 18.62
CA ALA A 130 4.64 1.59 17.98
C ALA A 130 5.69 1.13 19.00
N VAL A 131 5.84 1.82 20.13
CA VAL A 131 6.89 1.55 21.12
C VAL A 131 6.75 0.16 21.75
N PRO A 132 5.62 -0.25 22.35
CA PRO A 132 5.48 -1.57 22.94
C PRO A 132 5.56 -2.71 21.92
N ILE A 133 5.26 -2.45 20.65
CA ILE A 133 5.40 -3.44 19.57
C ILE A 133 6.88 -3.62 19.18
N LEU A 134 7.68 -2.54 19.16
CA LEU A 134 9.07 -2.58 18.76
C LEU A 134 10.01 -3.05 19.88
N ILE A 135 9.66 -2.91 21.15
CA ILE A 135 10.49 -3.37 22.28
C ILE A 135 10.79 -4.89 22.19
N PRO A 136 9.80 -5.79 22.04
CA PRO A 136 10.09 -7.22 21.87
C PRO A 136 10.99 -7.51 20.65
N LEU A 137 10.79 -6.79 19.54
CA LEU A 137 11.63 -6.94 18.35
C LEU A 137 13.07 -6.52 18.63
N LEU A 138 13.30 -5.42 19.33
CA LEU A 138 14.64 -4.94 19.70
C LEU A 138 15.38 -5.89 20.66
N ILE A 139 14.65 -6.61 21.50
CA ILE A 139 15.22 -7.60 22.43
C ILE A 139 15.47 -8.92 21.71
N LEU A 140 14.51 -9.41 20.91
CA LEU A 140 14.57 -10.74 20.32
C LEU A 140 15.39 -10.79 19.02
N ALA A 141 15.35 -9.74 18.18
CA ALA A 141 16.04 -9.77 16.89
C ALA A 141 17.58 -9.95 17.01
N PRO A 142 18.29 -9.33 17.96
CA PRO A 142 19.73 -9.60 18.12
C PRO A 142 20.05 -11.06 18.46
N ILE A 143 19.13 -11.76 19.12
CA ILE A 143 19.32 -13.13 19.61
C ILE A 143 18.89 -14.16 18.55
N MET A 144 17.73 -13.91 17.91
CA MET A 144 17.09 -14.92 17.05
C MET A 144 17.41 -14.74 15.56
N VAL A 145 17.72 -13.52 15.12
CA VAL A 145 17.95 -13.22 13.70
C VAL A 145 19.45 -13.23 13.41
N PRO A 146 19.95 -14.12 12.54
CA PRO A 146 21.35 -14.08 12.11
C PRO A 146 21.62 -12.84 11.27
N GLU A 147 22.84 -12.29 11.36
CA GLU A 147 23.25 -11.21 10.48
C GLU A 147 23.45 -11.73 9.07
N SER A 148 22.94 -11.01 8.09
CA SER A 148 23.12 -11.31 6.67
C SER A 148 23.44 -10.04 5.90
N LYS A 149 24.46 -10.12 5.06
CA LYS A 149 24.89 -9.02 4.17
C LYS A 149 25.39 -9.60 2.85
N ASP A 150 25.44 -8.78 1.82
CA ASP A 150 26.07 -9.18 0.56
C ASP A 150 27.61 -9.14 0.77
N PRO A 151 28.35 -10.23 0.47
CA PRO A 151 29.83 -10.23 0.52
C PRO A 151 30.45 -9.23 -0.47
N ASN A 152 29.76 -8.95 -1.60
CA ASN A 152 30.18 -8.01 -2.63
C ASN A 152 29.09 -6.95 -2.84
N PRO A 153 28.89 -6.04 -1.87
CA PRO A 153 27.80 -5.10 -1.90
C PRO A 153 27.97 -4.08 -3.02
N SER A 154 26.88 -3.76 -3.70
CA SER A 154 26.84 -2.68 -4.68
C SER A 154 27.33 -1.37 -4.05
N PRO A 155 28.13 -0.57 -4.78
CA PRO A 155 28.61 0.71 -4.25
C PRO A 155 27.42 1.66 -4.07
N VAL A 156 27.39 2.34 -2.92
CA VAL A 156 26.43 3.43 -2.67
C VAL A 156 26.80 4.60 -3.59
N ASP A 157 25.93 4.90 -4.51
CA ASP A 157 26.10 5.99 -5.47
C ASP A 157 25.20 7.17 -5.09
N PRO A 158 25.75 8.26 -4.52
CA PRO A 158 24.94 9.39 -4.05
C PRO A 158 24.09 10.03 -5.13
N LEU A 159 24.59 10.07 -6.37
CA LEU A 159 23.80 10.63 -7.49
C LEU A 159 22.64 9.72 -7.86
N SER A 160 22.83 8.40 -7.87
CA SER A 160 21.72 7.45 -8.07
C SER A 160 20.67 7.56 -6.96
N ILE A 161 21.11 7.74 -5.70
CA ILE A 161 20.20 7.98 -4.57
C ILE A 161 19.41 9.28 -4.79
N LEU A 162 20.08 10.36 -5.16
CA LEU A 162 19.41 11.64 -5.40
C LEU A 162 18.38 11.54 -6.53
N LEU A 163 18.73 10.87 -7.63
CA LEU A 163 17.83 10.71 -8.78
C LEU A 163 16.57 9.91 -8.41
N ILE A 164 16.73 8.76 -7.73
CA ILE A 164 15.57 7.94 -7.34
C ILE A 164 14.70 8.65 -6.29
N MET A 165 15.32 9.31 -5.31
CA MET A 165 14.59 10.08 -4.29
C MET A 165 13.79 11.22 -4.92
N THR A 166 14.43 12.05 -5.74
CA THR A 166 13.75 13.17 -6.40
C THR A 166 12.64 12.66 -7.33
N GLY A 167 12.92 11.56 -8.06
CA GLY A 167 11.95 10.92 -8.93
C GLY A 167 10.72 10.41 -8.20
N MET A 168 10.91 9.61 -7.15
CA MET A 168 9.81 9.06 -6.36
C MET A 168 9.03 10.16 -5.61
N THR A 169 9.74 11.12 -4.99
CA THR A 169 9.09 12.25 -4.33
C THR A 169 8.24 13.07 -5.30
N GLY A 170 8.76 13.35 -6.51
CA GLY A 170 8.03 14.10 -7.54
C GLY A 170 6.77 13.38 -8.01
N ILE A 171 6.85 12.07 -8.25
CA ILE A 171 5.69 11.26 -8.65
C ILE A 171 4.68 11.19 -7.50
N THR A 172 5.10 10.82 -6.30
CA THR A 172 4.21 10.68 -5.15
C THR A 172 3.53 12.01 -4.80
N PHE A 173 4.30 13.09 -4.73
CA PHE A 173 3.75 14.43 -4.48
C PHE A 173 2.74 14.84 -5.56
N GLY A 174 3.09 14.69 -6.84
CA GLY A 174 2.18 15.05 -7.93
C GLY A 174 0.90 14.23 -7.93
N LEU A 175 0.97 12.93 -7.63
CA LEU A 175 -0.20 12.07 -7.50
C LEU A 175 -1.06 12.46 -6.30
N THR A 176 -0.47 12.70 -5.13
CA THR A 176 -1.22 13.14 -3.95
C THR A 176 -1.87 14.51 -4.19
N HIS A 177 -1.15 15.46 -4.79
CA HIS A 177 -1.68 16.77 -5.15
C HIS A 177 -2.87 16.67 -6.12
N THR A 178 -2.82 15.71 -7.06
CA THR A 178 -3.93 15.44 -7.97
C THR A 178 -5.20 15.02 -7.23
N SER A 179 -5.08 14.26 -6.14
CA SER A 179 -6.26 13.82 -5.36
C SER A 179 -6.96 14.98 -4.62
N GLU A 180 -6.24 16.07 -4.37
CA GLU A 180 -6.75 17.24 -3.67
C GLU A 180 -7.32 18.30 -4.61
N THR A 181 -6.53 18.68 -5.64
CA THR A 181 -6.80 19.83 -6.52
C THR A 181 -7.20 19.44 -7.93
N GLY A 182 -7.14 18.13 -8.25
CA GLY A 182 -7.31 17.63 -9.61
C GLY A 182 -6.02 17.73 -10.44
N PHE A 183 -6.12 17.43 -11.74
CA PHE A 183 -4.99 17.52 -12.68
C PHE A 183 -4.70 18.97 -13.06
N ASP A 184 -3.95 19.66 -12.21
CA ASP A 184 -3.45 20.99 -12.48
C ASP A 184 -2.01 21.00 -13.05
N ALA A 185 -1.50 22.18 -13.39
CA ALA A 185 -0.16 22.33 -13.95
C ALA A 185 0.95 21.89 -12.97
N VAL A 186 0.72 22.02 -11.65
CA VAL A 186 1.67 21.62 -10.61
C VAL A 186 1.74 20.10 -10.55
N ALA A 187 0.59 19.41 -10.49
CA ALA A 187 0.52 17.96 -10.50
C ALA A 187 1.22 17.37 -11.74
N ILE A 188 0.84 17.85 -12.93
CA ILE A 188 1.38 17.34 -14.18
C ILE A 188 2.89 17.60 -14.28
N SER A 189 3.36 18.81 -13.94
CA SER A 189 4.79 19.13 -14.02
C SER A 189 5.63 18.34 -13.03
N THR A 190 5.15 18.12 -11.81
CA THR A 190 5.87 17.34 -10.80
C THR A 190 5.91 15.86 -11.13
N ILE A 191 4.82 15.27 -11.67
CA ILE A 191 4.82 13.88 -12.17
C ILE A 191 5.79 13.71 -13.34
N LEU A 192 5.74 14.62 -14.33
CA LEU A 192 6.65 14.56 -15.49
C LEU A 192 8.11 14.73 -15.10
N ALA A 193 8.41 15.68 -14.20
CA ALA A 193 9.75 15.84 -13.66
C ALA A 193 10.20 14.58 -12.90
N GLY A 194 9.34 14.02 -12.06
CA GLY A 194 9.61 12.78 -11.34
C GLY A 194 9.91 11.62 -12.27
N LEU A 195 9.10 11.41 -13.31
CA LEU A 195 9.34 10.41 -14.34
C LEU A 195 10.67 10.62 -15.08
N CYS A 196 11.01 11.88 -15.39
CA CYS A 196 12.31 12.22 -15.98
C CYS A 196 13.47 11.79 -15.09
N PHE A 197 13.41 12.07 -13.78
CA PHE A 197 14.44 11.63 -12.84
C PHE A 197 14.53 10.10 -12.70
N ILE A 198 13.40 9.38 -12.74
CA ILE A 198 13.40 7.91 -12.77
C ILE A 198 14.07 7.39 -14.05
N VAL A 199 13.76 7.97 -15.20
CA VAL A 199 14.41 7.61 -16.47
C VAL A 199 15.91 7.86 -16.39
N LEU A 200 16.36 9.00 -15.88
CA LEU A 200 17.77 9.32 -15.69
C LEU A 200 18.44 8.33 -14.73
N PHE A 201 17.77 7.93 -13.66
CA PHE A 201 18.23 6.88 -12.76
C PHE A 201 18.44 5.56 -13.50
N VAL A 202 17.44 5.09 -14.26
CA VAL A 202 17.53 3.85 -15.04
C VAL A 202 18.67 3.90 -16.06
N LEU A 203 18.78 4.98 -16.83
CA LEU A 203 19.86 5.17 -17.80
C LEU A 203 21.23 5.16 -17.12
N ARG A 204 21.34 5.78 -15.93
CA ARG A 204 22.57 5.74 -15.15
C ARG A 204 22.92 4.33 -14.68
N GLN A 205 21.97 3.53 -14.18
CA GLN A 205 22.22 2.14 -13.81
C GLN A 205 22.72 1.31 -14.99
N LEU A 206 22.07 1.45 -16.16
CA LEU A 206 22.46 0.76 -17.39
C LEU A 206 23.85 1.20 -17.89
N ASN A 207 24.19 2.49 -17.76
CA ASN A 207 25.51 2.99 -18.17
C ASN A 207 26.61 2.52 -17.22
N ARG A 208 26.37 2.46 -15.90
CA ARG A 208 27.33 1.91 -14.93
C ARG A 208 27.67 0.46 -15.29
N GLU A 209 26.67 -0.33 -15.56
CA GLU A 209 26.84 -1.74 -15.91
C GLU A 209 27.61 -1.92 -17.23
N LYS A 210 27.38 -1.07 -18.24
CA LYS A 210 28.14 -1.08 -19.49
C LYS A 210 29.65 -0.79 -19.27
N ASN A 211 30.00 -0.08 -18.23
CA ASN A 211 31.37 0.27 -17.85
C ASN A 211 31.95 -0.66 -16.77
N ASP A 212 31.38 -1.86 -16.58
CA ASP A 212 31.76 -2.86 -15.57
C ASP A 212 31.74 -2.33 -14.13
N ILE A 213 30.98 -1.27 -13.87
CA ILE A 213 30.73 -0.74 -12.53
C ILE A 213 29.42 -1.33 -12.01
N GLN A 214 29.44 -1.96 -10.84
CA GLN A 214 28.23 -2.52 -10.26
C GLN A 214 27.15 -1.43 -10.09
N PRO A 215 25.93 -1.63 -10.65
CA PRO A 215 24.82 -0.71 -10.44
C PRO A 215 24.30 -0.84 -9.01
N MET A 216 23.72 0.25 -8.45
CA MET A 216 23.06 0.24 -7.17
C MET A 216 21.80 -0.65 -7.18
N LEU A 217 21.07 -0.61 -8.29
CA LEU A 217 19.92 -1.45 -8.57
C LEU A 217 20.09 -2.11 -9.93
N ASP A 218 19.97 -3.42 -9.98
CA ASP A 218 20.03 -4.16 -11.23
C ASP A 218 18.68 -4.06 -11.96
N VAL A 219 18.56 -3.06 -12.82
CA VAL A 219 17.34 -2.82 -13.60
C VAL A 219 17.04 -3.92 -14.62
N ARG A 220 18.01 -4.82 -14.91
CA ARG A 220 17.77 -6.00 -15.78
C ARG A 220 16.88 -7.03 -15.13
N LEU A 221 16.66 -6.98 -13.81
CA LEU A 221 15.67 -7.80 -13.13
C LEU A 221 14.29 -7.69 -13.80
N PHE A 222 13.94 -6.51 -14.29
CA PHE A 222 12.69 -6.27 -15.03
C PHE A 222 12.63 -6.93 -16.42
N ARG A 223 13.74 -7.45 -16.94
CA ARG A 223 13.74 -8.30 -18.15
C ARG A 223 13.30 -9.73 -17.85
N ASN A 224 13.39 -10.16 -16.59
CA ASN A 224 12.82 -11.43 -16.16
C ASN A 224 11.29 -11.29 -16.08
N THR A 225 10.59 -11.98 -16.99
CA THR A 225 9.12 -11.90 -17.09
C THR A 225 8.43 -12.38 -15.81
N VAL A 226 9.01 -13.36 -15.09
CA VAL A 226 8.47 -13.87 -13.83
C VAL A 226 8.54 -12.78 -12.74
N PHE A 227 9.71 -12.16 -12.60
CA PHE A 227 9.91 -11.06 -11.66
C PHE A 227 8.96 -9.89 -11.94
N THR A 228 8.93 -9.42 -13.20
CA THR A 228 8.08 -8.29 -13.59
C THR A 228 6.60 -8.63 -13.46
N GLY A 229 6.18 -9.84 -13.83
CA GLY A 229 4.81 -10.28 -13.66
C GLY A 229 4.36 -10.31 -12.20
N ALA A 230 5.22 -10.78 -11.30
CA ALA A 230 4.94 -10.81 -9.86
C ALA A 230 4.84 -9.38 -9.26
N ILE A 231 5.79 -8.50 -9.61
CA ILE A 231 5.78 -7.10 -9.15
C ILE A 231 4.55 -6.35 -9.65
N THR A 232 4.22 -6.49 -10.94
CA THR A 232 3.06 -5.81 -11.52
C THR A 232 1.76 -6.34 -10.94
N ALA A 233 1.66 -7.65 -10.68
CA ALA A 233 0.51 -8.24 -10.00
C ALA A 233 0.32 -7.65 -8.60
N ASN A 234 1.40 -7.51 -7.81
CA ASN A 234 1.35 -6.90 -6.47
C ASN A 234 0.94 -5.42 -6.53
N LEU A 235 1.53 -4.64 -7.44
CA LEU A 235 1.23 -3.22 -7.61
C LEU A 235 -0.26 -2.99 -7.93
N ILE A 236 -0.78 -3.70 -8.94
CA ILE A 236 -2.17 -3.54 -9.38
C ILE A 236 -3.15 -4.08 -8.33
N SER A 237 -2.84 -5.21 -7.67
CA SER A 237 -3.66 -5.70 -6.56
C SER A 237 -3.74 -4.66 -5.44
N MET A 238 -2.61 -4.10 -5.01
CA MET A 238 -2.58 -3.10 -3.94
C MET A 238 -3.36 -1.83 -4.32
N MET A 239 -3.22 -1.38 -5.58
CA MET A 239 -3.98 -0.24 -6.09
C MET A 239 -5.50 -0.46 -5.94
N VAL A 240 -5.98 -1.62 -6.33
CA VAL A 240 -7.41 -1.94 -6.32
C VAL A 240 -7.91 -2.19 -4.89
N ASP A 241 -7.09 -2.82 -4.04
CA ASP A 241 -7.42 -3.10 -2.64
C ASP A 241 -7.57 -1.82 -1.80
N VAL A 242 -6.65 -0.87 -1.96
CA VAL A 242 -6.74 0.43 -1.29
C VAL A 242 -7.97 1.20 -1.75
N GLY A 243 -8.29 1.15 -3.05
CA GLY A 243 -9.53 1.71 -3.59
C GLY A 243 -10.78 1.09 -2.94
N PHE A 244 -10.80 -0.24 -2.76
CA PHE A 244 -11.90 -0.93 -2.08
C PHE A 244 -12.04 -0.46 -0.62
N ILE A 245 -10.96 -0.48 0.16
CA ILE A 245 -10.97 -0.07 1.57
C ILE A 245 -11.43 1.39 1.70
N TYR A 246 -11.01 2.25 0.76
CA TYR A 246 -11.38 3.66 0.74
C TYR A 246 -12.91 3.85 0.63
N PHE A 247 -13.58 3.23 -0.35
CA PHE A 247 -15.02 3.37 -0.47
C PHE A 247 -15.80 2.54 0.57
N ALA A 248 -15.33 1.34 0.94
CA ALA A 248 -15.97 0.53 1.98
C ALA A 248 -16.01 1.26 3.33
N SER A 249 -14.89 1.91 3.69
CA SER A 249 -14.82 2.74 4.90
C SER A 249 -15.79 3.92 4.85
N GLN A 250 -15.90 4.62 3.72
CA GLN A 250 -16.86 5.71 3.55
C GLN A 250 -18.30 5.22 3.58
N HIS A 251 -18.62 4.11 2.92
CA HIS A 251 -19.96 3.53 2.96
C HIS A 251 -20.39 3.19 4.39
N LEU A 252 -19.56 2.41 5.10
CA LEU A 252 -19.89 1.98 6.47
C LEU A 252 -20.03 3.15 7.44
N GLN A 253 -19.21 4.21 7.31
CA GLN A 253 -19.23 5.34 8.23
C GLN A 253 -20.25 6.43 7.84
N LEU A 254 -20.39 6.75 6.55
CA LEU A 254 -21.18 7.89 6.10
C LEU A 254 -22.58 7.48 5.59
N VAL A 255 -22.70 6.33 4.94
CA VAL A 255 -24.00 5.84 4.45
C VAL A 255 -24.71 5.05 5.54
N SER A 256 -24.04 4.08 6.17
CA SER A 256 -24.60 3.25 7.23
C SER A 256 -24.54 3.93 8.62
N GLY A 257 -23.83 5.06 8.74
CA GLY A 257 -23.74 5.84 9.99
C GLY A 257 -23.00 5.14 11.13
N LEU A 258 -22.17 4.16 10.85
CA LEU A 258 -21.45 3.38 11.87
C LEU A 258 -20.26 4.17 12.43
N PRO A 259 -20.02 4.12 13.75
CA PRO A 259 -18.79 4.63 14.33
C PRO A 259 -17.55 3.96 13.73
N PRO A 260 -16.39 4.66 13.61
CA PRO A 260 -15.19 4.13 12.97
C PRO A 260 -14.74 2.76 13.49
N MET A 261 -14.87 2.53 14.80
CA MET A 261 -14.52 1.25 15.42
C MET A 261 -15.40 0.10 14.89
N TYR A 262 -16.73 0.29 14.82
CA TYR A 262 -17.63 -0.74 14.31
C TYR A 262 -17.43 -0.97 12.80
N ALA A 263 -17.23 0.09 12.01
CA ALA A 263 -16.88 -0.02 10.61
C ALA A 263 -15.62 -0.86 10.39
N GLY A 264 -14.57 -0.63 11.20
CA GLY A 264 -13.35 -1.45 11.19
C GLY A 264 -13.60 -2.92 11.56
N MET A 265 -14.45 -3.18 12.56
CA MET A 265 -14.80 -4.56 12.94
C MET A 265 -15.49 -5.33 11.83
N LEU A 266 -16.34 -4.67 11.04
CA LEU A 266 -17.01 -5.30 9.89
C LEU A 266 -16.04 -5.69 8.76
N LEU A 267 -14.85 -5.11 8.72
CA LEU A 267 -13.81 -5.46 7.75
C LEU A 267 -12.89 -6.61 8.24
N ILE A 268 -12.98 -7.03 9.52
CA ILE A 268 -12.17 -8.14 10.05
C ILE A 268 -12.35 -9.44 9.26
N PRO A 269 -13.56 -9.89 8.88
CA PRO A 269 -13.72 -11.16 8.14
C PRO A 269 -12.92 -11.22 6.84
N GLY A 270 -12.89 -10.14 6.06
CA GLY A 270 -12.08 -10.04 4.85
C GLY A 270 -10.58 -10.10 5.14
N THR A 271 -10.14 -9.41 6.19
CA THR A 271 -8.75 -9.47 6.64
C THR A 271 -8.34 -10.87 7.09
N LEU A 272 -9.20 -11.57 7.84
CA LEU A 272 -8.98 -12.97 8.20
C LEU A 272 -8.91 -13.88 6.97
N ALA A 273 -9.72 -13.61 5.94
CA ALA A 273 -9.66 -14.35 4.68
C ALA A 273 -8.30 -14.18 3.98
N ILE A 274 -7.70 -12.97 3.99
CA ILE A 274 -6.33 -12.74 3.48
C ILE A 274 -5.34 -13.65 4.20
N ILE A 275 -5.36 -13.64 5.53
CA ILE A 275 -4.43 -14.40 6.37
C ILE A 275 -4.60 -15.91 6.12
N ILE A 276 -5.82 -16.41 6.21
CA ILE A 276 -6.12 -17.85 6.06
C ILE A 276 -5.75 -18.32 4.65
N ALA A 277 -6.17 -17.58 3.62
CA ALA A 277 -5.88 -17.93 2.23
C ALA A 277 -4.38 -17.93 1.94
N GLY A 278 -3.63 -16.92 2.45
CA GLY A 278 -2.18 -16.87 2.33
C GLY A 278 -1.48 -18.06 2.98
N LEU A 279 -1.87 -18.44 4.20
CA LEU A 279 -1.31 -19.59 4.90
C LEU A 279 -1.68 -20.93 4.24
N VAL A 280 -2.89 -21.07 3.76
CA VAL A 280 -3.35 -22.28 3.04
C VAL A 280 -2.60 -22.42 1.73
N ILE A 281 -2.53 -21.35 0.92
CA ILE A 281 -1.87 -21.43 -0.38
C ILE A 281 -0.36 -21.65 -0.26
N ALA A 282 0.29 -21.17 0.79
CA ALA A 282 1.70 -21.40 1.03
C ALA A 282 2.03 -22.90 1.11
N ARG A 283 1.09 -23.74 1.61
CA ARG A 283 1.22 -25.18 1.68
C ARG A 283 0.74 -25.90 0.42
N VAL A 284 -0.35 -25.43 -0.17
CA VAL A 284 -1.04 -26.12 -1.28
C VAL A 284 -0.38 -25.81 -2.63
N ALA A 285 0.29 -24.67 -2.76
CA ALA A 285 0.89 -24.21 -4.01
C ALA A 285 1.94 -25.17 -4.61
N VAL A 286 2.52 -26.06 -3.84
CA VAL A 286 3.48 -27.08 -4.33
C VAL A 286 2.85 -28.01 -5.38
N HIS A 287 1.54 -28.20 -5.37
CA HIS A 287 0.81 -29.06 -6.30
C HIS A 287 0.44 -28.37 -7.61
N PHE A 288 0.52 -27.05 -7.67
CA PHE A 288 0.05 -26.24 -8.80
C PHE A 288 1.19 -25.42 -9.40
N HIS A 289 1.03 -25.07 -10.68
CA HIS A 289 1.97 -24.15 -11.31
C HIS A 289 1.76 -22.72 -10.78
N PRO A 290 2.84 -21.99 -10.39
CA PRO A 290 2.71 -20.65 -9.82
C PRO A 290 1.86 -19.67 -10.64
N ALA A 291 1.97 -19.73 -11.99
CA ALA A 291 1.15 -18.91 -12.88
C ALA A 291 -0.35 -19.15 -12.70
N GLN A 292 -0.77 -20.42 -12.49
CA GLN A 292 -2.17 -20.74 -12.26
C GLN A 292 -2.66 -20.18 -10.93
N VAL A 293 -1.83 -20.28 -9.90
CA VAL A 293 -2.18 -19.82 -8.55
C VAL A 293 -2.34 -18.31 -8.50
N VAL A 294 -1.35 -17.56 -9.03
CA VAL A 294 -1.41 -16.09 -9.07
C VAL A 294 -2.60 -15.63 -9.91
N SER A 295 -2.76 -16.19 -11.12
CA SER A 295 -3.88 -15.81 -12.00
C SER A 295 -5.23 -16.15 -11.40
N PHE A 296 -5.35 -17.26 -10.66
CA PHE A 296 -6.59 -17.61 -9.95
C PHE A 296 -6.93 -16.58 -8.85
N GLY A 297 -5.93 -16.16 -8.04
CA GLY A 297 -6.12 -15.11 -7.03
C GLY A 297 -6.58 -13.80 -7.66
N LEU A 298 -5.96 -13.38 -8.76
CA LEU A 298 -6.34 -12.16 -9.50
C LEU A 298 -7.73 -12.29 -10.17
N ALA A 299 -8.07 -13.46 -10.69
CA ALA A 299 -9.40 -13.73 -11.26
C ALA A 299 -10.49 -13.69 -10.17
N LEU A 300 -10.18 -14.15 -8.97
CA LEU A 300 -11.09 -14.05 -7.82
C LEU A 300 -11.37 -12.58 -7.45
N HIS A 301 -10.34 -11.72 -7.48
CA HIS A 301 -10.50 -10.27 -7.36
C HIS A 301 -11.43 -9.71 -8.45
N ALA A 302 -11.17 -10.05 -9.71
CA ALA A 302 -11.97 -9.58 -10.82
C ALA A 302 -13.43 -9.98 -10.65
N ALA A 303 -13.70 -11.23 -10.24
CA ALA A 303 -15.05 -11.72 -9.99
C ALA A 303 -15.75 -10.98 -8.84
N ALA A 304 -15.04 -10.73 -7.73
CA ALA A 304 -15.60 -10.00 -6.60
C ALA A 304 -15.98 -8.55 -6.97
N PHE A 305 -15.10 -7.85 -7.69
CA PHE A 305 -15.41 -6.52 -8.20
C PHE A 305 -16.51 -6.50 -9.26
N ALA A 306 -16.60 -7.52 -10.12
CA ALA A 306 -17.70 -7.66 -11.08
C ALA A 306 -19.04 -7.84 -10.36
N VAL A 307 -19.09 -8.64 -9.29
CA VAL A 307 -20.28 -8.80 -8.45
C VAL A 307 -20.64 -7.46 -7.78
N LEU A 308 -19.67 -6.73 -7.25
CA LEU A 308 -19.91 -5.41 -6.64
C LEU A 308 -20.40 -4.38 -7.67
N ALA A 309 -19.83 -4.38 -8.87
CA ALA A 309 -20.30 -3.51 -9.96
C ALA A 309 -21.74 -3.81 -10.38
N PHE A 310 -22.19 -5.07 -10.28
CA PHE A 310 -23.55 -5.47 -10.62
C PHE A 310 -24.54 -5.23 -9.48
N LEU A 311 -24.16 -5.48 -8.23
CA LEU A 311 -25.05 -5.36 -7.07
C LEU A 311 -25.09 -3.95 -6.47
N GLY A 312 -24.04 -3.13 -6.67
CA GLY A 312 -23.85 -1.88 -5.94
C GLY A 312 -23.50 -2.08 -4.45
N ALA A 313 -23.30 -0.98 -3.74
CA ALA A 313 -22.97 -0.98 -2.31
C ALA A 313 -24.20 -0.71 -1.43
N HIS A 314 -25.33 -1.32 -1.73
CA HIS A 314 -26.59 -1.05 -1.03
C HIS A 314 -26.73 -1.72 0.34
N ASN A 315 -25.86 -2.67 0.69
CA ASN A 315 -25.96 -3.45 1.92
C ASN A 315 -24.58 -3.79 2.48
N ASP A 316 -24.38 -3.54 3.77
CA ASP A 316 -23.15 -3.83 4.50
C ASP A 316 -22.75 -5.30 4.39
N LEU A 317 -23.71 -6.23 4.43
CA LEU A 317 -23.42 -7.66 4.28
C LEU A 317 -22.79 -7.98 2.90
N VAL A 318 -23.25 -7.33 1.84
CA VAL A 318 -22.68 -7.49 0.49
C VAL A 318 -21.22 -7.05 0.49
N ILE A 319 -20.90 -5.89 1.09
CA ILE A 319 -19.54 -5.38 1.21
C ILE A 319 -18.65 -6.36 1.98
N ILE A 320 -19.14 -6.89 3.09
CA ILE A 320 -18.40 -7.87 3.91
C ILE A 320 -18.11 -9.15 3.12
N LEU A 321 -19.12 -9.72 2.47
CA LEU A 321 -18.98 -10.96 1.68
C LEU A 321 -18.02 -10.76 0.50
N ILE A 322 -18.12 -9.62 -0.19
CA ILE A 322 -17.21 -9.26 -1.27
C ILE A 322 -15.79 -9.12 -0.73
N PHE A 323 -15.60 -8.47 0.43
CA PHE A 323 -14.28 -8.33 1.03
C PHE A 323 -13.67 -9.68 1.44
N ILE A 324 -14.47 -10.66 1.87
CA ILE A 324 -13.99 -12.03 2.11
C ILE A 324 -13.44 -12.66 0.83
N VAL A 325 -14.15 -12.51 -0.29
CA VAL A 325 -13.73 -13.05 -1.59
C VAL A 325 -12.48 -12.32 -2.09
N LEU A 326 -12.45 -10.99 -2.02
CA LEU A 326 -11.28 -10.16 -2.32
C LEU A 326 -10.08 -10.58 -1.47
N GLY A 327 -10.26 -10.64 -0.15
CA GLY A 327 -9.21 -11.03 0.78
C GLY A 327 -8.64 -12.41 0.50
N THR A 328 -9.49 -13.36 0.11
CA THR A 328 -9.02 -14.68 -0.33
C THR A 328 -8.12 -14.57 -1.57
N GLY A 329 -8.52 -13.80 -2.57
CA GLY A 329 -7.73 -13.56 -3.78
C GLY A 329 -6.40 -12.85 -3.48
N ILE A 330 -6.42 -11.83 -2.60
CA ILE A 330 -5.23 -11.10 -2.14
C ILE A 330 -4.23 -12.07 -1.49
N GLY A 331 -4.68 -12.82 -0.47
CA GLY A 331 -3.82 -13.76 0.25
C GLY A 331 -3.14 -14.78 -0.66
N ILE A 332 -3.87 -15.30 -1.65
CA ILE A 332 -3.33 -16.22 -2.66
C ILE A 332 -2.30 -15.53 -3.56
N ALA A 333 -2.68 -14.41 -4.19
CA ALA A 333 -1.85 -13.76 -5.19
C ALA A 333 -0.57 -13.17 -4.59
N GLN A 334 -0.67 -12.43 -3.48
CA GLN A 334 0.47 -11.77 -2.83
C GLN A 334 1.49 -12.76 -2.29
N THR A 335 1.05 -13.84 -1.61
CA THR A 335 1.97 -14.83 -1.05
C THR A 335 2.85 -15.44 -2.13
N ILE A 336 2.25 -15.86 -3.24
CA ILE A 336 3.00 -16.51 -4.32
C ILE A 336 3.79 -15.50 -5.16
N SER A 337 3.25 -14.30 -5.41
CA SER A 337 3.98 -13.24 -6.13
C SER A 337 5.24 -12.81 -5.37
N ASN A 338 5.17 -12.63 -4.05
CA ASN A 338 6.34 -12.31 -3.24
C ASN A 338 7.39 -13.43 -3.23
N ASP A 339 6.95 -14.69 -3.12
CA ASP A 339 7.87 -15.82 -3.22
C ASP A 339 8.53 -15.92 -4.60
N LEU A 340 7.77 -15.70 -5.68
CA LEU A 340 8.29 -15.66 -7.06
C LEU A 340 9.31 -14.55 -7.25
N MET A 341 8.99 -13.35 -6.79
CA MET A 341 9.88 -12.20 -6.88
C MET A 341 11.21 -12.48 -6.17
N LEU A 342 11.14 -12.93 -4.89
CA LEU A 342 12.33 -13.24 -4.10
C LEU A 342 13.15 -14.41 -4.64
N SER A 343 12.50 -15.44 -5.20
CA SER A 343 13.18 -16.59 -5.78
C SER A 343 13.77 -16.34 -7.17
N SER A 344 13.31 -15.27 -7.85
CA SER A 344 13.83 -14.85 -9.14
C SER A 344 15.20 -14.13 -9.07
N VAL A 345 15.68 -13.85 -7.85
CA VAL A 345 16.95 -13.16 -7.61
C VAL A 345 17.87 -14.00 -6.72
N PRO A 346 19.21 -13.87 -6.87
CA PRO A 346 20.16 -14.48 -5.94
C PRO A 346 19.93 -13.96 -4.51
N PRO A 347 20.15 -14.79 -3.46
CA PRO A 347 19.95 -14.39 -2.05
C PRO A 347 20.70 -13.10 -1.66
N ARG A 348 21.88 -12.87 -2.23
CA ARG A 348 22.68 -11.66 -2.02
C ARG A 348 21.98 -10.36 -2.45
N LYS A 349 21.10 -10.41 -3.46
CA LYS A 349 20.33 -9.26 -3.98
C LYS A 349 18.92 -9.17 -3.38
N ALA A 350 18.62 -9.92 -2.32
CA ALA A 350 17.29 -9.96 -1.73
C ALA A 350 16.83 -8.59 -1.17
N GLY A 351 17.75 -7.77 -0.65
CA GLY A 351 17.43 -6.42 -0.18
C GLY A 351 16.94 -5.50 -1.29
N ALA A 352 17.62 -5.51 -2.45
CA ALA A 352 17.19 -4.75 -3.62
C ALA A 352 15.82 -5.23 -4.17
N ALA A 353 15.60 -6.54 -4.24
CA ALA A 353 14.31 -7.10 -4.68
C ALA A 353 13.19 -6.75 -3.70
N SER A 354 13.44 -6.88 -2.38
CA SER A 354 12.47 -6.49 -1.34
C SER A 354 12.13 -5.01 -1.43
N ALA A 355 13.12 -4.14 -1.65
CA ALA A 355 12.89 -2.71 -1.82
C ALA A 355 12.01 -2.40 -3.04
N ILE A 356 12.20 -3.10 -4.16
CA ILE A 356 11.33 -2.97 -5.34
C ILE A 356 9.91 -3.41 -5.01
N SER A 357 9.74 -4.51 -4.27
CA SER A 357 8.42 -4.99 -3.84
C SER A 357 7.70 -3.95 -2.99
N GLU A 358 8.36 -3.43 -1.96
CA GLU A 358 7.80 -2.41 -1.08
C GLU A 358 7.46 -1.13 -1.85
N THR A 359 8.35 -0.71 -2.78
CA THR A 359 8.07 0.43 -3.65
C THR A 359 6.82 0.19 -4.52
N SER A 360 6.61 -1.05 -4.98
CA SER A 360 5.40 -1.39 -5.75
C SER A 360 4.12 -1.31 -4.90
N TYR A 361 4.18 -1.72 -3.63
CA TYR A 361 3.06 -1.58 -2.69
C TYR A 361 2.73 -0.12 -2.41
N GLU A 362 3.74 0.70 -2.08
CA GLU A 362 3.54 2.14 -1.84
C GLU A 362 3.00 2.86 -3.08
N THR A 363 3.56 2.56 -4.26
CA THR A 363 3.07 3.11 -5.52
C THR A 363 1.64 2.67 -5.80
N GLY A 364 1.32 1.40 -5.56
CA GLY A 364 -0.04 0.86 -5.68
C GLY A 364 -1.03 1.59 -4.76
N THR A 365 -0.64 1.82 -3.51
CA THR A 365 -1.45 2.56 -2.52
C THR A 365 -1.78 3.98 -3.02
N VAL A 366 -0.78 4.73 -3.47
CA VAL A 366 -0.98 6.09 -3.99
C VAL A 366 -1.86 6.07 -5.25
N LEU A 367 -1.58 5.18 -6.19
CA LEU A 367 -2.39 5.03 -7.42
C LEU A 367 -3.84 4.64 -7.10
N GLY A 368 -4.07 3.79 -6.09
CA GLY A 368 -5.40 3.38 -5.65
C GLY A 368 -6.23 4.57 -5.15
N THR A 369 -5.64 5.39 -4.31
CA THR A 369 -6.29 6.61 -3.81
C THR A 369 -6.56 7.59 -4.94
N VAL A 370 -5.59 7.84 -5.82
CA VAL A 370 -5.72 8.83 -6.90
C VAL A 370 -6.67 8.36 -8.00
N ILE A 371 -6.52 7.13 -8.48
CA ILE A 371 -7.30 6.64 -9.64
C ILE A 371 -8.69 6.21 -9.19
N ILE A 372 -8.77 5.28 -8.23
CA ILE A 372 -10.07 4.72 -7.82
C ILE A 372 -10.83 5.69 -6.94
N GLY A 373 -10.16 6.32 -5.96
CA GLY A 373 -10.75 7.37 -5.14
C GLY A 373 -11.12 8.60 -5.95
N GLY A 374 -10.28 9.01 -6.91
CA GLY A 374 -10.56 10.09 -7.84
C GLY A 374 -11.74 9.81 -8.77
N MET A 375 -11.86 8.58 -9.31
CA MET A 375 -13.03 8.16 -10.09
C MET A 375 -14.31 8.23 -9.26
N LEU A 376 -14.28 7.68 -8.04
CA LEU A 376 -15.39 7.74 -7.11
C LEU A 376 -15.88 9.18 -6.89
N THR A 377 -14.95 10.08 -6.57
CA THR A 377 -15.25 11.50 -6.32
C THR A 377 -15.74 12.21 -7.56
N ALA A 378 -15.16 11.94 -8.74
CA ALA A 378 -15.57 12.55 -9.99
C ALA A 378 -17.03 12.14 -10.38
N VAL A 379 -17.35 10.85 -10.23
CA VAL A 379 -18.70 10.34 -10.48
C VAL A 379 -19.69 10.89 -9.46
N TYR A 380 -19.31 10.98 -8.19
CA TYR A 380 -20.11 11.59 -7.14
C TYR A 380 -20.48 13.05 -7.52
N ARG A 381 -19.48 13.88 -7.83
CA ARG A 381 -19.69 15.29 -8.23
C ARG A 381 -20.56 15.45 -9.47
N ALA A 382 -20.46 14.53 -10.43
CA ALA A 382 -21.25 14.56 -11.65
C ALA A 382 -22.71 14.18 -11.45
N ASN A 383 -23.06 13.44 -10.39
CA ASN A 383 -24.39 12.88 -10.19
C ASN A 383 -25.13 13.43 -8.95
N VAL A 384 -24.43 14.06 -8.00
CA VAL A 384 -25.06 14.62 -6.81
C VAL A 384 -25.90 15.82 -7.20
N VAL A 385 -27.18 15.83 -6.75
CA VAL A 385 -28.09 16.95 -6.90
C VAL A 385 -28.26 17.60 -5.54
N VAL A 386 -27.84 18.86 -5.45
CA VAL A 386 -27.97 19.68 -4.24
C VAL A 386 -29.31 20.39 -4.29
N PRO A 387 -30.16 20.32 -3.24
CA PRO A 387 -31.45 21.00 -3.19
C PRO A 387 -31.33 22.53 -3.28
N ASP A 388 -32.29 23.16 -3.95
CA ASP A 388 -32.38 24.61 -4.04
C ASP A 388 -32.60 25.25 -2.66
N GLY A 389 -32.04 26.45 -2.47
CA GLY A 389 -32.23 27.23 -1.25
C GLY A 389 -31.19 27.00 -0.14
N LEU A 390 -30.14 26.20 -0.41
CA LEU A 390 -28.94 26.15 0.43
C LEU A 390 -28.05 27.37 0.17
N ASP A 391 -27.34 27.82 1.23
CA ASP A 391 -26.28 28.81 1.07
C ASP A 391 -25.19 28.28 0.14
N GLU A 392 -24.63 29.15 -0.72
CA GLU A 392 -23.67 28.78 -1.77
C GLU A 392 -22.48 28.01 -1.20
N THR A 393 -21.98 28.42 -0.02
CA THR A 393 -20.86 27.75 0.67
C THR A 393 -21.22 26.34 1.14
N LEU A 394 -22.46 26.13 1.60
CA LEU A 394 -22.95 24.81 2.01
C LEU A 394 -23.23 23.93 0.78
N ALA A 395 -23.75 24.49 -0.29
CA ALA A 395 -24.01 23.80 -1.55
C ALA A 395 -22.69 23.29 -2.15
N ASP A 396 -21.65 24.13 -2.22
CA ASP A 396 -20.31 23.74 -2.68
C ASP A 396 -19.73 22.63 -1.84
N HIS A 397 -19.82 22.75 -0.50
CA HIS A 397 -19.31 21.72 0.42
C HIS A 397 -20.01 20.37 0.26
N ALA A 398 -21.33 20.37 0.04
CA ALA A 398 -22.09 19.15 -0.21
C ALA A 398 -21.78 18.55 -1.58
N HIS A 399 -21.49 19.38 -2.59
CA HIS A 399 -21.15 18.94 -3.93
C HIS A 399 -19.74 18.33 -4.02
N GLU A 400 -18.80 18.77 -3.18
CA GLU A 400 -17.41 18.30 -3.23
C GLU A 400 -17.25 16.84 -2.83
N THR A 401 -17.88 16.40 -1.73
CA THR A 401 -17.68 15.05 -1.18
C THR A 401 -18.91 14.53 -0.45
N LEU A 402 -19.04 13.21 -0.36
CA LEU A 402 -20.06 12.55 0.45
C LEU A 402 -20.02 13.00 1.92
N GLY A 403 -18.83 13.13 2.53
CA GLY A 403 -18.68 13.61 3.90
C GLY A 403 -19.16 15.05 4.07
N GLY A 404 -18.94 15.90 3.06
CA GLY A 404 -19.49 17.26 2.99
C GLY A 404 -21.00 17.26 2.99
N ALA A 405 -21.62 16.44 2.14
CA ALA A 405 -23.09 16.31 2.07
C ALA A 405 -23.70 15.85 3.41
N VAL A 406 -23.10 14.85 4.07
CA VAL A 406 -23.55 14.36 5.39
C VAL A 406 -23.42 15.45 6.46
N THR A 407 -22.34 16.23 6.42
CA THR A 407 -22.12 17.35 7.36
C THR A 407 -23.16 18.47 7.13
N VAL A 408 -23.40 18.86 5.89
CA VAL A 408 -24.40 19.88 5.53
C VAL A 408 -25.81 19.41 5.91
N ALA A 409 -26.16 18.17 5.61
CA ALA A 409 -27.46 17.60 5.98
C ALA A 409 -27.70 17.66 7.50
N SER A 410 -26.68 17.41 8.32
CA SER A 410 -26.79 17.50 9.77
C SER A 410 -27.02 18.95 10.28
N GLN A 411 -26.62 19.96 9.52
CA GLN A 411 -26.80 21.38 9.87
C GLN A 411 -28.16 21.93 9.43
N VAL A 412 -28.61 21.54 8.25
CA VAL A 412 -29.84 22.05 7.64
C VAL A 412 -31.08 21.37 8.23
N GLY A 413 -31.05 20.05 8.39
CA GLY A 413 -32.18 19.27 8.90
C GLY A 413 -33.38 19.22 7.96
N GLY A 414 -34.45 18.53 8.40
CA GLY A 414 -35.72 18.49 7.70
C GLY A 414 -35.71 17.79 6.33
N GLU A 415 -36.62 18.19 5.44
CA GLU A 415 -36.83 17.55 4.15
C GLU A 415 -35.66 17.79 3.18
N GLN A 416 -35.03 18.97 3.23
CA GLN A 416 -33.86 19.30 2.42
C GLN A 416 -32.67 18.39 2.75
N ALA A 417 -32.45 18.07 4.06
CA ALA A 417 -31.42 17.13 4.47
C ALA A 417 -31.67 15.73 3.89
N ASN A 418 -32.93 15.25 3.94
CA ASN A 418 -33.28 13.93 3.39
C ASN A 418 -33.11 13.86 1.88
N GLN A 419 -33.48 14.92 1.15
CA GLN A 419 -33.29 15.01 -0.30
C GLN A 419 -31.80 15.01 -0.66
N LEU A 420 -31.00 15.81 0.07
CA LEU A 420 -29.55 15.86 -0.13
C LEU A 420 -28.90 14.48 0.13
N LEU A 421 -29.21 13.83 1.25
CA LEU A 421 -28.64 12.52 1.60
C LEU A 421 -29.04 11.44 0.60
N SER A 422 -30.30 11.40 0.16
CA SER A 422 -30.74 10.41 -0.83
C SER A 422 -30.01 10.57 -2.17
N SER A 423 -29.84 11.82 -2.62
CA SER A 423 -29.07 12.13 -3.83
C SER A 423 -27.59 11.79 -3.67
N ALA A 424 -26.98 12.18 -2.54
CA ALA A 424 -25.58 11.94 -2.25
C ALA A 424 -25.24 10.44 -2.16
N PHE A 425 -26.12 9.64 -1.54
CA PHE A 425 -25.93 8.19 -1.44
C PHE A 425 -26.08 7.51 -2.81
N ALA A 426 -27.03 7.92 -3.64
CA ALA A 426 -27.19 7.41 -4.99
C ALA A 426 -26.01 7.79 -5.90
N ALA A 427 -25.51 9.02 -5.79
CA ALA A 427 -24.32 9.48 -6.52
C ALA A 427 -23.06 8.72 -6.09
N PHE A 428 -22.89 8.46 -4.81
CA PHE A 428 -21.78 7.67 -4.26
C PHE A 428 -21.85 6.22 -4.76
N ASP A 429 -23.02 5.57 -4.71
CA ASP A 429 -23.19 4.20 -5.19
C ASP A 429 -22.88 4.09 -6.69
N SER A 430 -23.29 5.07 -7.50
CA SER A 430 -22.90 5.14 -8.91
C SER A 430 -21.37 5.19 -9.10
N GLY A 431 -20.68 5.91 -8.23
CA GLY A 431 -19.22 5.96 -8.20
C GLY A 431 -18.60 4.60 -7.81
N VAL A 432 -19.16 3.91 -6.82
CA VAL A 432 -18.74 2.55 -6.42
C VAL A 432 -18.93 1.56 -7.57
N VAL A 433 -20.07 1.59 -8.25
CA VAL A 433 -20.35 0.72 -9.40
C VAL A 433 -19.34 0.93 -10.52
N LEU A 434 -19.07 2.18 -10.92
CA LEU A 434 -18.13 2.46 -12.02
C LEU A 434 -16.70 2.09 -11.64
N SER A 435 -16.22 2.47 -10.44
CA SER A 435 -14.87 2.13 -9.99
C SER A 435 -14.68 0.63 -9.81
N SER A 436 -15.73 -0.09 -9.39
CA SER A 436 -15.72 -1.55 -9.29
C SER A 436 -15.70 -2.22 -10.67
N ALA A 437 -16.45 -1.71 -11.66
CA ALA A 437 -16.38 -2.21 -13.02
C ALA A 437 -14.99 -2.01 -13.65
N PHE A 438 -14.39 -0.85 -13.46
CA PHE A 438 -13.00 -0.58 -13.86
C PHE A 438 -12.03 -1.57 -13.20
N SER A 439 -12.12 -1.76 -11.88
CA SER A 439 -11.29 -2.68 -11.11
C SER A 439 -11.45 -4.13 -11.57
N ALA A 440 -12.68 -4.57 -11.87
CA ALA A 440 -12.97 -5.90 -12.39
C ALA A 440 -12.28 -6.16 -13.73
N VAL A 441 -12.37 -5.22 -14.66
CA VAL A 441 -11.71 -5.31 -15.98
C VAL A 441 -10.20 -5.32 -15.81
N LEU A 442 -9.65 -4.40 -15.00
CA LEU A 442 -8.22 -4.30 -14.77
C LEU A 442 -7.65 -5.58 -14.17
N MET A 443 -8.32 -6.13 -13.15
CA MET A 443 -7.88 -7.37 -12.49
C MET A 443 -8.05 -8.59 -13.41
N GLY A 444 -9.09 -8.64 -14.23
CA GLY A 444 -9.26 -9.68 -15.24
C GLY A 444 -8.14 -9.67 -16.28
N VAL A 445 -7.78 -8.49 -16.79
CA VAL A 445 -6.65 -8.31 -17.71
C VAL A 445 -5.33 -8.71 -17.03
N MET A 446 -5.13 -8.30 -15.78
CA MET A 446 -3.93 -8.66 -15.02
C MET A 446 -3.84 -10.15 -14.72
N ALA A 447 -4.95 -10.84 -14.48
CA ALA A 447 -4.96 -12.30 -14.32
C ALA A 447 -4.43 -13.00 -15.58
N VAL A 448 -4.85 -12.54 -16.76
CA VAL A 448 -4.37 -13.08 -18.06
C VAL A 448 -2.89 -12.73 -18.29
N ILE A 449 -2.51 -11.47 -18.12
CA ILE A 449 -1.13 -11.01 -18.32
C ILE A 449 -0.18 -11.77 -17.38
N SER A 450 -0.51 -11.87 -16.09
CA SER A 450 0.29 -12.57 -15.10
C SER A 450 0.47 -14.05 -15.43
N TYR A 451 -0.58 -14.71 -15.94
CA TYR A 451 -0.47 -16.09 -16.40
C TYR A 451 0.61 -16.25 -17.48
N PHE A 452 0.59 -15.41 -18.52
CA PHE A 452 1.56 -15.50 -19.60
C PHE A 452 2.98 -15.08 -19.19
N MET A 453 3.12 -14.12 -18.28
CA MET A 453 4.42 -13.68 -17.79
C MET A 453 5.06 -14.71 -16.84
N ILE A 454 4.25 -15.32 -15.96
CA ILE A 454 4.73 -16.23 -14.91
C ILE A 454 4.81 -17.70 -15.39
N ARG A 455 4.18 -18.08 -16.53
CA ARG A 455 4.16 -19.47 -17.01
C ARG A 455 5.54 -20.09 -17.27
N LYS A 456 6.58 -19.27 -17.36
CA LYS A 456 7.98 -19.72 -17.49
C LYS A 456 8.65 -20.02 -16.14
N ALA A 457 7.98 -19.73 -15.02
CA ALA A 457 8.51 -20.06 -13.71
C ALA A 457 8.61 -21.60 -13.57
N PRO A 458 9.67 -22.11 -12.94
CA PRO A 458 9.78 -23.55 -12.65
C PRO A 458 8.66 -23.98 -11.71
N ARG A 459 8.15 -25.19 -11.89
CA ARG A 459 7.07 -25.77 -11.05
C ARG A 459 7.57 -26.01 -9.63
N GLU A 460 8.83 -26.43 -9.48
CA GLU A 460 9.55 -26.47 -8.22
C GLU A 460 10.55 -25.31 -8.21
N MET A 461 10.35 -24.35 -7.33
CA MET A 461 11.31 -23.28 -7.14
C MET A 461 12.48 -23.81 -6.30
N LYS A 462 13.42 -24.48 -6.95
CA LYS A 462 14.73 -24.75 -6.36
C LYS A 462 15.45 -23.41 -6.15
N PRO A 463 16.22 -23.26 -5.06
CA PRO A 463 17.10 -22.10 -4.91
C PRO A 463 17.97 -22.01 -6.18
N ALA A 464 18.14 -20.83 -6.75
CA ALA A 464 19.06 -20.61 -7.82
C ALA A 464 20.44 -21.09 -7.32
N ASP A 465 21.03 -22.05 -8.05
CA ASP A 465 22.35 -22.60 -7.71
C ASP A 465 23.35 -21.46 -7.50
N HIS A 466 24.21 -21.64 -6.51
CA HIS A 466 25.22 -20.72 -5.95
C HIS A 466 26.23 -20.22 -7.00
#